data_76ecd959f0ba86f71dd1bd8176a549f6
#
_entry.id   76ecd959f0ba86f71dd1bd8176a549f6
#
_cell.length_a   1.000
_cell.length_b   1.000
_cell.length_c   1.000
_cell.angle_alpha   90.00
_cell.angle_beta   90.00
_cell.angle_gamma   90.00
#
_symmetry.space_group_name_H-M   'P 1'
#
loop_
_entity.id
_entity.type
_entity.pdbx_description
1 polymer ?
#
loop_
_entity_poly.entity_id
_entity_poly.type
_entity_poly.pdbx_seq_one_letter_code
_entity_poly.pdbx_strand_id
1 'polypeptide(L)'
;MEKIRPDLSEVPATLLVPLWARAEEQKRADPLVRDPKSAEILRALDFDFGRFRGGWMSQLGCCVRTAILDREVQAFLSDRPGAPVVNLGCGLDARELRMTGYGMWYDLDLPEVIGLRERFSPIRSACGGSPARCWISDGWTGSPPKVRC
;
A
#
# COMPACT_ATOMS: atom_id res chain seq x y z
N MET A 1 -3.12 -22.06 -5.71
CA MET A 1 -2.89 -21.15 -4.57
C MET A 1 -4.27 -20.76 -4.05
N GLU A 2 -4.55 -21.02 -2.80
CA GLU A 2 -5.83 -20.68 -2.17
C GLU A 2 -6.00 -19.16 -2.17
N LYS A 3 -7.16 -18.70 -2.67
CA LYS A 3 -7.46 -17.28 -2.73
C LYS A 3 -7.88 -16.76 -1.36
N ILE A 4 -7.48 -15.55 -1.06
CA ILE A 4 -7.79 -14.88 0.18
C ILE A 4 -9.09 -14.11 0.00
N ARG A 5 -10.14 -14.50 0.72
CA ARG A 5 -11.37 -13.73 0.79
C ARG A 5 -11.17 -12.58 1.77
N PRO A 6 -11.23 -11.32 1.32
CA PRO A 6 -11.16 -10.20 2.24
C PRO A 6 -12.45 -10.15 3.06
N ASP A 7 -12.33 -10.04 4.37
CA ASP A 7 -13.47 -9.67 5.20
C ASP A 7 -13.70 -8.16 5.04
N LEU A 8 -14.76 -7.82 4.32
CA LEU A 8 -15.12 -6.43 4.03
C LEU A 8 -16.30 -5.96 4.89
N SER A 9 -16.67 -6.70 5.94
CA SER A 9 -17.78 -6.31 6.83
C SER A 9 -17.47 -5.00 7.55
N GLU A 10 -16.21 -4.76 7.86
CA GLU A 10 -15.71 -3.57 8.56
C GLU A 10 -14.86 -2.65 7.68
N VAL A 11 -14.37 -3.15 6.56
CA VAL A 11 -13.53 -2.41 5.62
C VAL A 11 -14.33 -2.07 4.36
N PRO A 12 -14.47 -0.79 4.01
CA PRO A 12 -15.17 -0.40 2.79
C PRO A 12 -14.54 -1.03 1.54
N ALA A 13 -15.35 -1.59 0.66
CA ALA A 13 -14.90 -2.13 -0.63
C ALA A 13 -14.12 -1.09 -1.47
N THR A 14 -14.26 0.20 -1.14
CA THR A 14 -13.50 1.31 -1.74
C THR A 14 -12.00 1.21 -1.53
N LEU A 15 -11.53 0.48 -0.49
CA LEU A 15 -10.12 0.14 -0.30
C LEU A 15 -9.53 -0.59 -1.53
N LEU A 16 -10.34 -1.41 -2.20
CA LEU A 16 -9.91 -2.21 -3.32
C LEU A 16 -9.84 -1.44 -4.64
N VAL A 17 -10.47 -0.26 -4.72
CA VAL A 17 -10.46 0.57 -5.95
C VAL A 17 -9.05 1.05 -6.31
N PRO A 18 -8.27 1.65 -5.39
CA PRO A 18 -6.90 2.05 -5.70
C PRO A 18 -5.96 0.87 -6.00
N LEU A 19 -6.17 -0.28 -5.35
CA LEU A 19 -5.43 -1.50 -5.65
C LEU A 19 -5.70 -1.97 -7.09
N TRP A 20 -6.99 -2.09 -7.45
CA TRP A 20 -7.42 -2.48 -8.79
C TRP A 20 -6.88 -1.49 -9.84
N ALA A 21 -6.97 -0.20 -9.58
CA ALA A 21 -6.50 0.83 -10.50
C ALA A 21 -5.02 0.66 -10.84
N ARG A 22 -4.16 0.50 -9.82
CA ARG A 22 -2.72 0.29 -10.03
C ARG A 22 -2.41 -1.05 -10.71
N ALA A 23 -3.18 -2.10 -10.37
CA ALA A 23 -3.00 -3.41 -11.00
C ALA A 23 -3.41 -3.41 -12.48
N GLU A 24 -4.49 -2.72 -12.85
CA GLU A 24 -4.90 -2.55 -14.26
C GLU A 24 -3.86 -1.72 -15.05
N GLU A 25 -3.27 -0.72 -14.40
CA GLU A 25 -2.23 0.13 -15.00
C GLU A 25 -1.00 -0.69 -15.42
N GLN A 26 -0.68 -1.79 -14.72
CA GLN A 26 0.45 -2.67 -15.08
C GLN A 26 0.27 -3.37 -16.45
N LYS A 27 -0.93 -3.36 -17.01
CA LYS A 27 -1.20 -3.95 -18.35
C LYS A 27 -0.79 -3.03 -19.49
N ARG A 28 -0.51 -1.76 -19.22
CA ARG A 28 -0.07 -0.79 -20.23
C ARG A 28 1.40 -0.99 -20.57
N ALA A 29 1.76 -0.70 -21.80
CA ALA A 29 3.16 -0.71 -22.23
C ALA A 29 3.98 0.37 -21.51
N ASP A 30 3.37 1.54 -21.28
CA ASP A 30 3.97 2.65 -20.52
C ASP A 30 3.01 3.05 -19.38
N PRO A 31 3.14 2.42 -18.20
CA PRO A 31 2.27 2.72 -17.07
C PRO A 31 2.71 3.99 -16.33
N LEU A 32 1.73 4.78 -15.88
CA LEU A 32 1.97 5.95 -15.02
C LEU A 32 2.62 5.59 -13.69
N VAL A 33 2.34 4.39 -13.19
CA VAL A 33 2.89 3.85 -11.93
C VAL A 33 3.30 2.40 -12.16
N ARG A 34 4.54 2.07 -11.81
CA ARG A 34 5.02 0.68 -11.81
C ARG A 34 4.84 0.08 -10.42
N ASP A 35 3.76 -0.68 -10.24
CA ASP A 35 3.38 -1.36 -8.99
C ASP A 35 3.04 -2.83 -9.23
N PRO A 36 4.04 -3.69 -9.52
CA PRO A 36 3.81 -5.11 -9.75
C PRO A 36 3.18 -5.81 -8.54
N LYS A 37 3.40 -5.28 -7.33
CA LYS A 37 2.82 -5.83 -6.10
C LYS A 37 1.30 -5.70 -6.08
N SER A 38 0.74 -4.63 -6.62
CA SER A 38 -0.72 -4.48 -6.74
C SER A 38 -1.34 -5.58 -7.60
N ALA A 39 -0.69 -5.96 -8.70
CA ALA A 39 -1.14 -7.04 -9.57
C ALA A 39 -1.02 -8.43 -8.90
N GLU A 40 0.00 -8.64 -8.07
CA GLU A 40 0.17 -9.84 -7.26
C GLU A 40 -0.97 -9.97 -6.23
N ILE A 41 -1.22 -8.91 -5.45
CA ILE A 41 -2.27 -8.88 -4.43
C ILE A 41 -3.64 -9.09 -5.07
N LEU A 42 -3.93 -8.41 -6.18
CA LEU A 42 -5.21 -8.52 -6.88
C LEU A 42 -5.50 -9.96 -7.32
N ARG A 43 -4.48 -10.68 -7.81
CA ARG A 43 -4.64 -12.09 -8.22
C ARG A 43 -4.88 -13.04 -7.04
N ALA A 44 -4.34 -12.71 -5.88
CA ALA A 44 -4.46 -13.53 -4.68
C ALA A 44 -5.79 -13.30 -3.92
N LEU A 45 -6.48 -12.19 -4.17
CA LEU A 45 -7.77 -11.88 -3.56
C LEU A 45 -8.92 -12.63 -4.25
N ASP A 46 -9.84 -13.17 -3.44
CA ASP A 46 -11.13 -13.69 -3.89
C ASP A 46 -12.18 -12.57 -3.86
N PHE A 47 -12.17 -11.76 -4.90
CA PHE A 47 -13.09 -10.62 -5.05
C PHE A 47 -13.41 -10.39 -6.52
N ASP A 48 -14.65 -10.04 -6.80
CA ASP A 48 -15.09 -9.69 -8.17
C ASP A 48 -14.69 -8.25 -8.51
N PHE A 49 -13.51 -8.08 -9.08
CA PHE A 49 -13.02 -6.79 -9.57
C PHE A 49 -13.71 -6.34 -10.87
N GLY A 50 -14.51 -7.18 -11.50
CA GLY A 50 -15.31 -6.83 -12.68
C GLY A 50 -16.28 -5.68 -12.39
N ARG A 51 -16.68 -5.51 -11.12
CA ARG A 51 -17.54 -4.42 -10.65
C ARG A 51 -16.94 -3.03 -10.85
N PHE A 52 -15.62 -2.92 -10.97
CA PHE A 52 -14.92 -1.65 -11.20
C PHE A 52 -14.71 -1.34 -12.69
N ARG A 53 -15.03 -2.29 -13.59
CA ARG A 53 -14.94 -2.07 -15.04
C ARG A 53 -15.87 -0.93 -15.45
N GLY A 54 -15.35 -0.02 -16.26
CA GLY A 54 -16.06 1.20 -16.65
C GLY A 54 -15.71 2.41 -15.79
N GLY A 55 -15.07 2.24 -14.63
CA GLY A 55 -14.60 3.32 -13.76
C GLY A 55 -13.26 3.92 -14.20
N TRP A 56 -13.03 4.11 -15.51
CA TRP A 56 -11.73 4.58 -16.04
C TRP A 56 -11.28 5.93 -15.49
N MET A 57 -12.22 6.84 -15.19
CA MET A 57 -11.90 8.13 -14.55
C MET A 57 -11.33 7.94 -13.15
N SER A 58 -11.97 7.05 -12.36
CA SER A 58 -11.47 6.69 -11.01
C SER A 58 -10.13 5.97 -11.09
N GLN A 59 -9.95 5.06 -12.06
CA GLN A 59 -8.68 4.40 -12.31
C GLN A 59 -7.57 5.40 -12.62
N LEU A 60 -7.79 6.28 -13.59
CA LEU A 60 -6.84 7.31 -13.96
C LEU A 60 -6.51 8.23 -12.77
N GLY A 61 -7.53 8.72 -12.07
CA GLY A 61 -7.35 9.58 -10.90
C GLY A 61 -6.52 8.91 -9.80
N CYS A 62 -6.75 7.62 -9.51
CA CYS A 62 -5.93 6.86 -8.56
C CYS A 62 -4.48 6.75 -9.01
N CYS A 63 -4.24 6.44 -10.29
CA CYS A 63 -2.88 6.29 -10.83
C CYS A 63 -2.13 7.62 -10.85
N VAL A 64 -2.76 8.71 -11.31
CA VAL A 64 -2.17 10.06 -11.33
C VAL A 64 -1.81 10.51 -9.91
N ARG A 65 -2.74 10.37 -8.95
CA ARG A 65 -2.47 10.70 -7.54
C ARG A 65 -1.29 9.90 -7.00
N THR A 66 -1.23 8.59 -7.30
CA THR A 66 -0.14 7.73 -6.87
C THR A 66 1.19 8.19 -7.46
N ALA A 67 1.24 8.48 -8.76
CA ALA A 67 2.44 8.94 -9.45
C ALA A 67 2.96 10.27 -8.89
N ILE A 68 2.05 11.23 -8.62
CA ILE A 68 2.42 12.51 -8.02
C ILE A 68 3.00 12.30 -6.62
N LEU A 69 2.32 11.53 -5.76
CA LEU A 69 2.79 11.27 -4.40
C LEU A 69 4.12 10.51 -4.39
N ASP A 70 4.29 9.53 -5.26
CA ASP A 70 5.54 8.77 -5.36
C ASP A 70 6.70 9.71 -5.75
N ARG A 71 6.49 10.62 -6.69
CA ARG A 71 7.48 11.61 -7.10
C ARG A 71 7.85 12.57 -5.96
N GLU A 72 6.86 13.13 -5.28
CA GLU A 72 7.09 14.10 -4.18
C GLU A 72 7.80 13.43 -2.99
N VAL A 73 7.38 12.21 -2.61
CA VAL A 73 8.03 11.46 -1.53
C VAL A 73 9.47 11.11 -1.91
N GLN A 74 9.71 10.66 -3.15
CA GLN A 74 11.06 10.32 -3.60
C GLN A 74 11.97 11.55 -3.67
N ALA A 75 11.47 12.72 -4.11
CA ALA A 75 12.20 13.98 -4.10
C ALA A 75 12.59 14.38 -2.66
N PHE A 76 11.63 14.33 -1.73
CA PHE A 76 11.91 14.60 -0.32
C PHE A 76 12.98 13.66 0.26
N LEU A 77 12.91 12.36 -0.04
CA LEU A 77 13.88 11.37 0.45
C LEU A 77 15.27 11.56 -0.18
N SER A 78 15.34 12.05 -1.40
CA SER A 78 16.60 12.38 -2.06
C SER A 78 17.31 13.56 -1.38
N ASP A 79 16.53 14.56 -0.92
CA ASP A 79 17.06 15.70 -0.17
C ASP A 79 17.37 15.36 1.29
N ARG A 80 16.72 14.35 1.85
CA ARG A 80 16.82 13.93 3.26
C ARG A 80 17.00 12.43 3.40
N PRO A 81 18.14 11.87 2.99
CA PRO A 81 18.40 10.43 3.11
C PRO A 81 18.29 9.96 4.58
N GLY A 82 17.65 8.82 4.77
CA GLY A 82 17.44 8.26 6.11
C GLY A 82 16.23 8.83 6.85
N ALA A 83 15.47 9.75 6.26
CA ALA A 83 14.27 10.28 6.91
C ALA A 83 13.23 9.18 7.14
N PRO A 84 12.51 9.20 8.29
CA PRO A 84 11.37 8.31 8.49
C PRO A 84 10.18 8.74 7.65
N VAL A 85 9.41 7.75 7.18
CA VAL A 85 8.17 7.97 6.43
C VAL A 85 7.01 7.38 7.20
N VAL A 86 5.92 8.14 7.33
CA VAL A 86 4.66 7.69 7.91
C VAL A 86 3.60 7.72 6.83
N ASN A 87 3.09 6.55 6.45
CA ASN A 87 2.08 6.36 5.41
C ASN A 87 0.70 6.18 6.09
N LEU A 88 -0.06 7.27 6.18
CA LEU A 88 -1.38 7.27 6.81
C LEU A 88 -2.46 6.76 5.85
N GLY A 89 -3.33 5.87 6.32
CA GLY A 89 -4.33 5.23 5.47
C GLY A 89 -3.68 4.40 4.37
N CYS A 90 -2.69 3.58 4.74
CA CYS A 90 -1.83 2.90 3.78
C CYS A 90 -2.58 1.92 2.87
N GLY A 91 -3.71 1.38 3.32
CA GLY A 91 -4.48 0.39 2.57
C GLY A 91 -3.61 -0.78 2.12
N LEU A 92 -3.80 -1.18 0.87
CA LEU A 92 -2.97 -2.19 0.20
C LEU A 92 -1.94 -1.56 -0.76
N ASP A 93 -1.52 -0.33 -0.48
CA ASP A 93 -0.45 0.33 -1.26
C ASP A 93 0.93 -0.09 -0.76
N ALA A 94 1.71 -0.73 -1.61
CA ALA A 94 3.07 -1.14 -1.33
C ALA A 94 4.09 -0.08 -1.78
N ARG A 95 3.83 1.21 -1.44
CA ARG A 95 4.66 2.35 -1.84
C ARG A 95 6.11 2.19 -1.39
N GLU A 96 6.34 1.62 -0.23
CA GLU A 96 7.68 1.37 0.30
C GLU A 96 8.57 0.56 -0.65
N LEU A 97 7.97 -0.27 -1.50
CA LEU A 97 8.72 -1.04 -2.52
C LEU A 97 9.13 -0.21 -3.74
N ARG A 98 8.56 0.99 -3.87
CA ARG A 98 8.85 1.92 -4.97
C ARG A 98 9.75 3.07 -4.55
N MET A 99 9.98 3.21 -3.24
CA MET A 99 10.78 4.30 -2.67
C MET A 99 12.16 3.82 -2.26
N THR A 100 13.12 4.73 -2.28
CA THR A 100 14.50 4.48 -1.85
C THR A 100 14.99 5.60 -0.94
N GLY A 101 15.99 5.31 -0.11
CA GLY A 101 16.62 6.33 0.72
C GLY A 101 15.90 6.64 2.02
N TYR A 102 14.80 6.00 2.36
CA TYR A 102 14.16 6.14 3.67
C TYR A 102 14.91 5.35 4.76
N GLY A 103 14.83 5.80 6.00
CA GLY A 103 15.38 5.08 7.16
C GLY A 103 14.38 4.06 7.71
N MET A 104 13.23 4.53 8.15
CA MET A 104 12.15 3.71 8.68
C MET A 104 10.85 4.03 7.95
N TRP A 105 10.06 3.00 7.66
CA TRP A 105 8.74 3.16 7.04
C TRP A 105 7.66 2.68 7.99
N TYR A 106 6.70 3.54 8.29
CA TYR A 106 5.56 3.24 9.15
C TYR A 106 4.29 3.26 8.32
N ASP A 107 3.58 2.12 8.27
CA ASP A 107 2.25 2.04 7.67
C ASP A 107 1.18 2.07 8.77
N LEU A 108 0.26 3.01 8.67
CA LEU A 108 -0.87 3.17 9.58
C LEU A 108 -2.18 3.00 8.84
N ASP A 109 -3.04 2.13 9.39
CA ASP A 109 -4.43 1.97 8.94
C ASP A 109 -5.25 1.33 10.06
N LEU A 110 -6.53 1.05 9.78
CA LEU A 110 -7.40 0.28 10.67
C LEU A 110 -6.83 -1.13 10.89
N PRO A 111 -7.05 -1.73 12.07
CA PRO A 111 -6.50 -3.05 12.39
C PRO A 111 -6.83 -4.13 11.35
N GLU A 112 -8.03 -4.11 10.79
CA GLU A 112 -8.51 -5.06 9.79
C GLU A 112 -7.74 -4.91 8.47
N VAL A 113 -7.45 -3.66 8.08
CA VAL A 113 -6.66 -3.34 6.89
C VAL A 113 -5.22 -3.82 7.05
N ILE A 114 -4.63 -3.56 8.22
CA ILE A 114 -3.29 -4.02 8.56
C ILE A 114 -3.24 -5.55 8.55
N GLY A 115 -4.22 -6.22 9.18
CA GLY A 115 -4.30 -7.68 9.19
C GLY A 115 -4.41 -8.30 7.79
N LEU A 116 -5.16 -7.66 6.89
CA LEU A 116 -5.22 -8.07 5.49
C LEU A 116 -3.88 -7.83 4.77
N ARG A 117 -3.26 -6.68 5.01
CA ARG A 117 -1.99 -6.28 4.39
C ARG A 117 -0.83 -7.21 4.78
N GLU A 118 -0.75 -7.63 6.04
CA GLU A 118 0.28 -8.55 6.55
C GLU A 118 0.32 -9.88 5.78
N ARG A 119 -0.82 -10.32 5.24
CA ARG A 119 -0.91 -11.56 4.45
C ARG A 119 -0.16 -11.47 3.10
N PHE A 120 0.06 -10.26 2.61
CA PHE A 120 0.73 -10.03 1.31
C PHE A 120 2.14 -9.46 1.46
N SER A 121 2.41 -8.83 2.58
CA SER A 121 3.65 -8.10 2.82
C SER A 121 4.05 -8.27 4.26
N PRO A 122 4.69 -9.40 4.64
CA PRO A 122 5.13 -9.63 6.00
C PRO A 122 6.09 -8.52 6.44
N ILE A 123 6.04 -8.18 7.73
CA ILE A 123 6.91 -7.19 8.36
C ILE A 123 8.36 -7.58 8.11
N ARG A 124 9.15 -6.66 7.59
CA ARG A 124 10.60 -6.82 7.47
C ARG A 124 11.25 -6.13 8.66
N SER A 125 11.69 -6.91 9.64
CA SER A 125 12.51 -6.39 10.74
C SER A 125 13.82 -5.80 10.19
N ALA A 126 14.27 -4.69 10.77
CA ALA A 126 15.58 -4.12 10.47
C ALA A 126 16.67 -5.06 11.03
N CYS A 127 17.22 -5.90 10.17
CA CYS A 127 18.46 -6.61 10.45
C CYS A 127 19.51 -6.11 9.47
N GLY A 128 20.64 -5.59 10.00
CA GLY A 128 21.83 -5.32 9.21
C GLY A 128 21.76 -4.11 8.27
N GLY A 129 21.20 -2.97 8.70
CA GLY A 129 21.27 -1.72 7.95
C GLY A 129 20.31 -1.58 6.76
N SER A 130 19.40 -2.53 6.58
CA SER A 130 18.31 -2.43 5.63
C SER A 130 17.16 -1.60 6.21
N PRO A 131 16.43 -0.81 5.39
CA PRO A 131 15.26 -0.08 5.85
C PRO A 131 14.23 -1.03 6.47
N ALA A 132 13.73 -0.66 7.65
CA ALA A 132 12.73 -1.41 8.38
C ALA A 132 11.33 -0.88 8.09
N ARG A 133 10.32 -1.75 8.25
CA ARG A 133 8.92 -1.40 8.14
C ARG A 133 8.18 -1.82 9.39
N CYS A 134 7.37 -0.91 9.92
CA CYS A 134 6.55 -1.15 11.10
C CYS A 134 5.09 -0.91 10.80
N TRP A 135 4.21 -1.60 11.54
CA TRP A 135 2.76 -1.41 11.48
C TRP A 135 2.27 -0.78 12.79
N ILE A 136 1.29 0.07 12.68
CA ILE A 136 0.56 0.58 13.83
C ILE A 136 -0.90 0.19 13.63
N SER A 137 -1.37 -0.77 14.41
CA SER A 137 -2.71 -1.34 14.29
C SER A 137 -3.70 -0.76 15.31
N ASP A 138 -3.20 -0.18 16.40
CA ASP A 138 -4.08 0.36 17.42
C ASP A 138 -4.36 1.81 17.05
N GLY A 139 -5.61 2.11 16.69
CA GLY A 139 -6.04 3.46 16.36
C GLY A 139 -5.66 4.45 17.47
N TRP A 140 -5.76 5.74 17.18
CA TRP A 140 -5.43 6.84 18.10
C TRP A 140 -6.33 6.84 19.34
N THR A 141 -6.09 5.92 20.27
CA THR A 141 -6.90 5.70 21.49
C THR A 141 -6.33 6.39 22.72
N GLY A 142 -5.33 7.27 22.56
CA GLY A 142 -4.65 7.92 23.69
C GLY A 142 -3.64 7.03 24.45
N SER A 143 -3.58 5.76 24.13
CA SER A 143 -2.54 4.84 24.59
C SER A 143 -1.40 4.79 23.58
N PRO A 144 -0.14 4.53 24.01
CA PRO A 144 0.95 4.40 23.06
C PRO A 144 0.63 3.30 22.05
N PRO A 145 0.78 3.57 20.74
CA PRO A 145 0.44 2.59 19.72
C PRO A 145 1.33 1.35 19.85
N LYS A 146 0.73 0.17 19.67
CA LYS A 146 1.51 -1.06 19.55
C LYS A 146 2.19 -1.06 18.19
N VAL A 147 3.49 -0.79 18.21
CA VAL A 147 4.34 -0.84 17.03
C VAL A 147 4.88 -2.26 16.90
N ARG A 148 4.57 -2.93 15.78
CA ARG A 148 5.23 -4.18 15.39
C ARG A 148 6.26 -3.85 14.31
N CYS A 149 7.50 -4.10 14.63
CA CYS A 149 8.63 -3.96 13.71
C CYS A 149 9.17 -5.34 13.31
#